data_1ecca676ad8a9057339f948e7b172dbc
#
_entry.id   1ecca676ad8a9057339f948e7b172dbc
#
_cell.length_a   1.000
_cell.length_b   1.000
_cell.length_c   1.000
_cell.angle_alpha   90.00
_cell.angle_beta   90.00
_cell.angle_gamma   90.00
#
_symmetry.space_group_name_H-M   'P 1'
#
loop_
_entity.id
_entity.type
_entity.pdbx_description
1 polymer ?
#
loop_
_entity_poly.entity_id
_entity_poly.type
_entity_poly.pdbx_seq_one_letter_code
_entity_poly.pdbx_strand_id
1 'polypeptide(L)'
;MLRSKSLDRDSYNSGDWFNRLDFTYNSNNWGVGLPPKQKNEKHWPLIRPKLADPSFKPQKNHILAAINNFLDVLQIRYSSPLFRLMTANAIQERVRFHNTGPSWVPGVIVMSFEDGHRGVPGLTQLDPNYSFIVVIFNASPSEVSFASPVLRARAFQLHPIQAMSSDEVVKSSSYETSTGCFTVPPRTTSVFVEYR
;
A
#
# COMPACT_ATOMS: atom_id res chain seq x y z
N MET A 1 11.72 -2.93 -6.28
CA MET A 1 12.03 -4.01 -5.33
C MET A 1 13.39 -3.81 -4.72
N LEU A 2 13.48 -3.71 -3.39
CA LEU A 2 14.73 -3.46 -2.66
C LEU A 2 15.53 -4.73 -2.38
N ARG A 3 14.85 -5.86 -2.22
CA ARG A 3 15.51 -7.12 -1.88
C ARG A 3 16.23 -7.71 -3.07
N SER A 4 17.43 -8.24 -2.81
CA SER A 4 18.08 -9.15 -3.74
C SER A 4 17.22 -10.40 -3.96
N LYS A 5 17.33 -11.00 -5.13
CA LYS A 5 16.49 -12.12 -5.49
C LYS A 5 17.32 -13.28 -6.03
N SER A 6 17.38 -14.30 -5.22
CA SER A 6 17.79 -15.63 -5.60
C SER A 6 16.58 -16.56 -5.79
N LEU A 7 15.37 -16.04 -5.52
CA LEU A 7 14.12 -16.80 -5.49
C LEU A 7 14.14 -17.94 -4.47
N ASP A 8 14.84 -17.76 -3.35
CA ASP A 8 14.79 -18.69 -2.23
C ASP A 8 13.37 -18.73 -1.67
N ARG A 9 12.78 -19.91 -1.61
CA ARG A 9 11.41 -20.11 -1.14
C ARG A 9 11.26 -19.96 0.36
N ASP A 10 12.35 -20.19 1.10
CA ASP A 10 12.34 -20.22 2.56
C ASP A 10 13.56 -19.47 3.10
N SER A 11 13.48 -18.14 3.04
CA SER A 11 14.53 -17.27 3.57
C SER A 11 14.56 -17.24 5.10
N TYR A 12 13.47 -17.62 5.77
CA TYR A 12 13.39 -17.59 7.24
C TYR A 12 14.43 -18.52 7.90
N ASN A 13 14.67 -19.68 7.30
CA ASN A 13 15.52 -20.71 7.89
C ASN A 13 16.70 -21.15 7.00
N SER A 14 17.08 -20.37 6.01
CA SER A 14 18.14 -20.71 5.06
C SER A 14 19.34 -19.76 5.06
N GLY A 15 19.34 -18.75 5.93
CA GLY A 15 20.35 -17.68 5.93
C GLY A 15 20.10 -16.65 4.83
N ASP A 16 20.23 -15.38 5.16
CA ASP A 16 19.80 -14.26 4.32
C ASP A 16 20.87 -13.75 3.34
N TRP A 17 22.02 -14.39 3.25
CA TRP A 17 23.11 -13.84 2.45
C TRP A 17 22.77 -13.70 0.95
N PHE A 18 21.88 -14.53 0.41
CA PHE A 18 21.35 -14.40 -0.96
C PHE A 18 20.39 -13.23 -1.11
N ASN A 19 19.80 -12.78 -0.02
CA ASN A 19 18.81 -11.73 0.00
C ASN A 19 19.38 -10.39 0.46
N ARG A 20 20.68 -10.19 0.33
CA ARG A 20 21.35 -8.94 0.70
C ARG A 20 20.72 -7.73 0.02
N LEU A 21 20.64 -6.64 0.76
CA LEU A 21 20.27 -5.33 0.23
C LEU A 21 21.52 -4.62 -0.25
N ASP A 22 21.43 -3.97 -1.40
CA ASP A 22 22.39 -2.99 -1.86
C ASP A 22 21.92 -1.58 -1.48
N PHE A 23 22.48 -1.03 -0.42
CA PHE A 23 22.11 0.30 0.08
C PHE A 23 22.63 1.44 -0.80
N THR A 24 23.40 1.16 -1.85
CA THR A 24 23.75 2.14 -2.88
C THR A 24 22.62 2.35 -3.89
N TYR A 25 21.61 1.49 -3.86
CA TYR A 25 20.46 1.46 -4.78
C TYR A 25 20.81 1.29 -6.26
N ASN A 26 22.03 0.85 -6.57
CA ASN A 26 22.46 0.60 -7.93
C ASN A 26 21.99 -0.76 -8.45
N SER A 27 21.76 -1.71 -7.54
CA SER A 27 21.38 -3.08 -7.83
C SER A 27 20.48 -3.63 -6.72
N ASN A 28 19.69 -4.65 -7.03
CA ASN A 28 19.08 -5.49 -6.02
C ASN A 28 19.72 -6.88 -5.95
N ASN A 29 20.91 -7.02 -6.52
CA ASN A 29 21.66 -8.27 -6.60
C ASN A 29 20.88 -9.42 -7.29
N TRP A 30 20.07 -9.11 -8.28
CA TRP A 30 19.34 -10.12 -9.04
C TRP A 30 20.30 -11.08 -9.72
N GLY A 31 20.05 -12.39 -9.55
CA GLY A 31 20.85 -13.42 -10.21
C GLY A 31 22.24 -13.64 -9.60
N VAL A 32 22.46 -13.25 -8.33
CA VAL A 32 23.73 -13.51 -7.61
C VAL A 32 24.07 -15.00 -7.45
N GLY A 33 23.14 -15.87 -7.75
CA GLY A 33 23.29 -17.32 -7.69
C GLY A 33 21.94 -18.02 -7.52
N LEU A 34 21.98 -19.34 -7.54
CA LEU A 34 20.81 -20.15 -7.22
C LEU A 34 20.60 -20.23 -5.71
N PRO A 35 19.34 -20.35 -5.25
CA PRO A 35 19.08 -20.51 -3.83
C PRO A 35 19.63 -21.84 -3.30
N PRO A 36 19.83 -21.99 -1.98
CA PRO A 36 20.45 -23.16 -1.37
C PRO A 36 19.86 -24.49 -1.84
N LYS A 37 20.73 -25.41 -2.25
CA LYS A 37 20.37 -26.71 -2.82
C LYS A 37 19.44 -27.51 -1.94
N GLN A 38 19.76 -27.61 -0.65
CA GLN A 38 19.04 -28.44 0.32
C GLN A 38 17.52 -28.25 0.32
N LYS A 39 17.06 -27.02 0.08
CA LYS A 39 15.64 -26.68 0.11
C LYS A 39 15.05 -26.38 -1.28
N ASN A 40 15.87 -26.07 -2.24
CA ASN A 40 15.42 -25.50 -3.51
C ASN A 40 15.81 -26.29 -4.74
N GLU A 41 16.61 -27.36 -4.64
CA GLU A 41 17.14 -28.11 -5.80
C GLU A 41 16.04 -28.52 -6.80
N LYS A 42 14.95 -29.05 -6.31
CA LYS A 42 13.81 -29.46 -7.15
C LYS A 42 13.14 -28.31 -7.90
N HIS A 43 13.34 -27.07 -7.44
CA HIS A 43 12.81 -25.86 -8.06
C HIS A 43 13.81 -25.16 -8.99
N TRP A 44 15.08 -25.58 -8.99
CA TRP A 44 16.11 -24.97 -9.83
C TRP A 44 15.78 -24.96 -11.33
N PRO A 45 15.17 -26.01 -11.92
CA PRO A 45 14.77 -25.97 -13.32
C PRO A 45 13.81 -24.82 -13.64
N LEU A 46 12.93 -24.46 -12.69
CA LEU A 46 11.99 -23.34 -12.83
C LEU A 46 12.65 -21.99 -12.53
N ILE A 47 13.57 -21.96 -11.56
CA ILE A 47 14.20 -20.73 -11.06
C ILE A 47 15.30 -20.24 -11.98
N ARG A 48 16.15 -21.12 -12.47
CA ARG A 48 17.33 -20.81 -13.28
C ARG A 48 17.00 -19.95 -14.51
N PRO A 49 16.03 -20.29 -15.37
CA PRO A 49 15.71 -19.48 -16.53
C PRO A 49 15.19 -18.08 -16.13
N LYS A 50 14.44 -17.95 -15.04
CA LYS A 50 13.94 -16.66 -14.55
C LYS A 50 15.05 -15.76 -14.04
N LEU A 51 16.04 -16.33 -13.35
CA LEU A 51 17.21 -15.55 -12.88
C LEU A 51 18.12 -15.15 -14.02
N ALA A 52 18.17 -15.93 -15.11
CA ALA A 52 18.95 -15.64 -16.29
C ALA A 52 18.31 -14.61 -17.23
N ASP A 53 16.98 -14.42 -17.12
CA ASP A 53 16.24 -13.51 -17.98
C ASP A 53 16.46 -12.05 -17.56
N PRO A 54 17.09 -11.21 -18.40
CA PRO A 54 17.36 -9.82 -18.09
C PRO A 54 16.09 -8.97 -17.94
N SER A 55 14.96 -9.40 -18.48
CA SER A 55 13.69 -8.68 -18.35
C SER A 55 13.16 -8.63 -16.90
N PHE A 56 13.55 -9.60 -16.08
CA PHE A 56 13.21 -9.62 -14.65
C PHE A 56 14.19 -8.81 -13.79
N LYS A 57 15.33 -8.38 -14.34
CA LYS A 57 16.33 -7.64 -13.57
C LYS A 57 15.90 -6.19 -13.35
N PRO A 58 15.65 -5.75 -12.10
CA PRO A 58 15.32 -4.37 -11.84
C PRO A 58 16.50 -3.43 -12.19
N GLN A 59 16.15 -2.30 -12.79
CA GLN A 59 17.07 -1.19 -13.02
C GLN A 59 17.05 -0.24 -11.81
N LYS A 60 18.02 0.66 -11.72
CA LYS A 60 18.14 1.64 -10.63
C LYS A 60 16.86 2.47 -10.45
N ASN A 61 16.24 2.92 -11.54
CA ASN A 61 14.99 3.68 -11.49
C ASN A 61 13.85 2.90 -10.87
N HIS A 62 13.74 1.59 -11.12
CA HIS A 62 12.72 0.73 -10.49
C HIS A 62 12.95 0.58 -8.99
N ILE A 63 14.22 0.49 -8.59
CA ILE A 63 14.60 0.40 -7.17
C ILE A 63 14.25 1.71 -6.46
N LEU A 64 14.64 2.86 -7.05
CA LEU A 64 14.34 4.17 -6.48
C LEU A 64 12.84 4.45 -6.39
N ALA A 65 12.06 4.09 -7.43
CA ALA A 65 10.60 4.21 -7.38
C ALA A 65 10.00 3.41 -6.21
N ALA A 66 10.47 2.18 -6.00
CA ALA A 66 10.01 1.37 -4.87
C ALA A 66 10.39 1.96 -3.50
N ILE A 67 11.57 2.58 -3.40
CA ILE A 67 12.02 3.27 -2.19
C ILE A 67 11.15 4.49 -1.92
N ASN A 68 10.96 5.35 -2.92
CA ASN A 68 10.16 6.56 -2.79
C ASN A 68 8.73 6.23 -2.35
N ASN A 69 8.09 5.25 -2.99
CA ASN A 69 6.77 4.78 -2.58
C ASN A 69 6.75 4.27 -1.12
N PHE A 70 7.78 3.53 -0.70
CA PHE A 70 7.88 3.06 0.68
C PHE A 70 8.03 4.22 1.67
N LEU A 71 8.83 5.23 1.33
CA LEU A 71 9.02 6.43 2.16
C LEU A 71 7.72 7.23 2.26
N ASP A 72 6.99 7.39 1.15
CA ASP A 72 5.69 8.06 1.13
C ASP A 72 4.69 7.35 2.08
N VAL A 73 4.61 6.02 2.00
CA VAL A 73 3.74 5.22 2.88
C VAL A 73 4.14 5.35 4.36
N LEU A 74 5.44 5.40 4.66
CA LEU A 74 5.92 5.65 6.02
C LEU A 74 5.52 7.05 6.51
N GLN A 75 5.68 8.08 5.69
CA GLN A 75 5.29 9.44 6.02
C GLN A 75 3.77 9.54 6.26
N ILE A 76 2.95 8.91 5.40
CA ILE A 76 1.50 8.81 5.59
C ILE A 76 1.19 8.14 6.93
N ARG A 77 1.83 7.01 7.23
CA ARG A 77 1.64 6.30 8.50
C ARG A 77 1.95 7.18 9.71
N TYR A 78 2.94 8.07 9.61
CA TYR A 78 3.31 8.97 10.70
C TYR A 78 2.48 10.26 10.74
N SER A 79 1.79 10.62 9.67
CA SER A 79 0.99 11.85 9.58
C SER A 79 -0.21 11.89 10.51
N SER A 80 -0.71 10.71 10.94
CA SER A 80 -1.89 10.61 11.80
C SER A 80 -1.73 9.52 12.86
N PRO A 81 -2.17 9.77 14.11
CA PRO A 81 -2.27 8.75 15.14
C PRO A 81 -3.33 7.69 14.81
N LEU A 82 -4.31 7.99 13.93
CA LEU A 82 -5.34 7.04 13.51
C LEU A 82 -4.78 5.81 12.79
N PHE A 83 -3.62 5.94 12.13
CA PHE A 83 -2.91 4.80 11.54
C PHE A 83 -2.15 3.94 12.57
N ARG A 84 -2.15 4.33 13.83
CA ARG A 84 -1.36 3.70 14.90
C ARG A 84 -2.17 3.50 16.17
N LEU A 85 -3.44 3.15 16.03
CA LEU A 85 -4.32 2.85 17.15
C LEU A 85 -3.74 1.68 17.97
N MET A 86 -3.68 1.85 19.29
CA MET A 86 -2.92 0.95 20.19
C MET A 86 -3.79 -0.07 20.93
N THR A 87 -5.12 0.09 20.92
CA THR A 87 -6.03 -0.77 21.66
C THR A 87 -7.11 -1.36 20.77
N ALA A 88 -7.61 -2.55 21.11
CA ALA A 88 -8.70 -3.18 20.41
C ALA A 88 -9.97 -2.29 20.38
N ASN A 89 -10.28 -1.66 21.51
CA ASN A 89 -11.44 -0.74 21.58
C ASN A 89 -11.29 0.42 20.61
N ALA A 90 -10.13 1.10 20.58
CA ALA A 90 -9.90 2.21 19.66
C ALA A 90 -10.04 1.78 18.19
N ILE A 91 -9.60 0.56 17.85
CA ILE A 91 -9.76 -0.01 16.50
C ILE A 91 -11.24 -0.28 16.21
N GLN A 92 -11.96 -0.94 17.11
CA GLN A 92 -13.37 -1.29 16.92
C GLN A 92 -14.27 -0.05 16.82
N GLU A 93 -13.94 1.01 17.54
CA GLU A 93 -14.69 2.26 17.51
C GLU A 93 -14.48 3.07 16.22
N ARG A 94 -13.29 2.99 15.61
CA ARG A 94 -12.87 3.94 14.57
C ARG A 94 -12.68 3.34 13.19
N VAL A 95 -12.39 2.04 13.09
CA VAL A 95 -12.12 1.40 11.80
C VAL A 95 -13.38 0.77 11.23
N ARG A 96 -13.68 1.09 9.96
CA ARG A 96 -14.80 0.49 9.22
C ARG A 96 -14.31 -0.02 7.87
N PHE A 97 -14.93 -1.11 7.41
CA PHE A 97 -14.75 -1.64 6.06
C PHE A 97 -16.03 -1.44 5.27
N HIS A 98 -15.92 -0.88 4.07
CA HIS A 98 -17.06 -0.45 3.26
C HIS A 98 -17.34 -1.37 2.07
N ASN A 99 -16.31 -1.99 1.48
CA ASN A 99 -16.47 -2.93 0.38
C ASN A 99 -16.78 -4.34 0.92
N THR A 100 -18.00 -4.52 1.42
CA THR A 100 -18.48 -5.76 2.07
C THR A 100 -19.86 -6.16 1.56
N GLY A 101 -20.30 -7.37 1.88
CA GLY A 101 -21.62 -7.87 1.49
C GLY A 101 -21.67 -8.47 0.08
N PRO A 102 -22.87 -8.79 -0.44
CA PRO A 102 -23.04 -9.53 -1.69
C PRO A 102 -22.52 -8.81 -2.95
N SER A 103 -22.47 -7.48 -2.93
CA SER A 103 -22.03 -6.64 -4.05
C SER A 103 -20.57 -6.16 -3.93
N TRP A 104 -19.77 -6.81 -3.09
CA TRP A 104 -18.37 -6.44 -2.92
C TRP A 104 -17.58 -6.57 -4.23
N VAL A 105 -16.64 -5.65 -4.43
CA VAL A 105 -15.74 -5.62 -5.60
C VAL A 105 -14.50 -6.45 -5.30
N PRO A 106 -14.25 -7.55 -6.04
CA PRO A 106 -13.08 -8.40 -5.83
C PRO A 106 -11.76 -7.64 -6.01
N GLY A 107 -10.77 -7.95 -5.16
CA GLY A 107 -9.45 -7.33 -5.24
C GLY A 107 -9.38 -5.90 -4.70
N VAL A 108 -10.46 -5.42 -4.08
CA VAL A 108 -10.52 -4.07 -3.50
C VAL A 108 -10.82 -4.13 -2.01
N ILE A 109 -10.05 -3.39 -1.21
CA ILE A 109 -10.35 -3.15 0.21
C ILE A 109 -10.58 -1.65 0.37
N VAL A 110 -11.72 -1.29 0.97
CA VAL A 110 -12.03 0.10 1.33
C VAL A 110 -12.17 0.16 2.84
N MET A 111 -11.28 0.88 3.48
CA MET A 111 -11.21 1.01 4.92
C MET A 111 -11.24 2.49 5.31
N SER A 112 -12.03 2.84 6.32
CA SER A 112 -11.98 4.18 6.92
C SER A 112 -11.49 4.15 8.35
N PHE A 113 -10.91 5.29 8.74
CA PHE A 113 -10.62 5.67 10.12
C PHE A 113 -11.42 6.92 10.46
N GLU A 114 -12.22 6.81 11.51
CA GLU A 114 -13.12 7.86 11.94
C GLU A 114 -12.63 8.46 13.26
N ASP A 115 -12.76 9.79 13.41
CA ASP A 115 -12.33 10.45 14.65
C ASP A 115 -13.45 11.33 15.22
N GLY A 116 -13.36 11.66 16.50
CA GLY A 116 -14.33 12.51 17.20
C GLY A 116 -14.25 13.97 16.79
N HIS A 117 -15.03 14.82 17.47
CA HIS A 117 -15.11 16.28 17.27
C HIS A 117 -15.28 16.70 15.79
N ARG A 118 -16.54 16.73 15.33
CA ARG A 118 -17.02 16.95 13.96
C ARG A 118 -16.88 15.76 12.99
N GLY A 119 -16.25 14.65 13.41
CA GLY A 119 -16.38 13.37 12.76
C GLY A 119 -17.57 12.58 13.32
N VAL A 120 -17.30 11.54 14.11
CA VAL A 120 -18.34 10.74 14.76
C VAL A 120 -18.70 11.31 16.12
N PRO A 121 -19.99 11.61 16.40
CA PRO A 121 -20.41 12.07 17.71
C PRO A 121 -20.07 11.05 18.80
N GLY A 122 -19.56 11.55 19.94
CA GLY A 122 -19.22 10.71 21.09
C GLY A 122 -17.83 10.10 21.07
N LEU A 123 -17.11 10.10 19.94
CA LEU A 123 -15.71 9.70 19.90
C LEU A 123 -14.80 10.82 20.44
N THR A 124 -13.79 10.42 21.20
CA THR A 124 -12.70 11.32 21.59
C THR A 124 -11.87 11.67 20.37
N GLN A 125 -11.50 12.94 20.23
CA GLN A 125 -10.57 13.37 19.20
C GLN A 125 -9.16 12.85 19.50
N LEU A 126 -8.55 12.17 18.53
CA LEU A 126 -7.17 11.70 18.58
C LEU A 126 -6.25 12.45 17.61
N ASP A 127 -6.77 12.82 16.46
CA ASP A 127 -6.00 13.48 15.40
C ASP A 127 -6.24 14.99 15.43
N PRO A 128 -5.19 15.83 15.47
CA PRO A 128 -5.37 17.29 15.42
C PRO A 128 -5.75 17.81 14.03
N ASN A 129 -5.46 17.08 12.97
CA ASN A 129 -5.56 17.55 11.59
C ASN A 129 -6.73 16.93 10.82
N TYR A 130 -6.96 15.62 10.98
CA TYR A 130 -7.93 14.89 10.20
C TYR A 130 -9.13 14.44 11.04
N SER A 131 -10.33 14.62 10.50
CA SER A 131 -11.57 14.12 11.09
C SER A 131 -11.92 12.71 10.55
N PHE A 132 -11.42 12.40 9.36
CA PHE A 132 -11.72 11.17 8.67
C PHE A 132 -10.60 10.81 7.68
N ILE A 133 -10.29 9.53 7.59
CA ILE A 133 -9.33 9.02 6.59
C ILE A 133 -9.96 7.83 5.90
N VAL A 134 -9.84 7.76 4.57
CA VAL A 134 -10.24 6.58 3.78
C VAL A 134 -9.01 6.04 3.07
N VAL A 135 -8.78 4.74 3.21
CA VAL A 135 -7.72 4.01 2.50
C VAL A 135 -8.36 3.00 1.57
N ILE A 136 -8.00 3.07 0.31
CA ILE A 136 -8.49 2.15 -0.72
C ILE A 136 -7.31 1.41 -1.32
N PHE A 137 -7.32 0.09 -1.18
CA PHE A 137 -6.36 -0.82 -1.79
C PHE A 137 -7.00 -1.41 -3.04
N ASN A 138 -6.53 -1.02 -4.21
CA ASN A 138 -6.92 -1.64 -5.46
C ASN A 138 -5.83 -2.60 -5.93
N ALA A 139 -5.98 -3.88 -5.67
CA ALA A 139 -5.06 -4.92 -6.13
C ALA A 139 -5.41 -5.43 -7.54
N SER A 140 -6.51 -4.95 -8.14
CA SER A 140 -6.92 -5.36 -9.48
C SER A 140 -6.04 -4.74 -10.58
N PRO A 141 -6.00 -5.31 -11.77
CA PRO A 141 -5.26 -4.74 -12.91
C PRO A 141 -6.00 -3.60 -13.60
N SER A 142 -7.19 -3.22 -13.13
CA SER A 142 -8.03 -2.18 -13.70
C SER A 142 -8.29 -1.06 -12.71
N GLU A 143 -8.59 0.12 -13.21
CA GLU A 143 -9.11 1.22 -12.40
C GLU A 143 -10.43 0.79 -11.74
N VAL A 144 -10.65 1.25 -10.53
CA VAL A 144 -11.85 0.96 -9.75
C VAL A 144 -12.51 2.26 -9.32
N SER A 145 -13.83 2.34 -9.55
CA SER A 145 -14.70 3.35 -8.98
C SER A 145 -15.51 2.72 -7.85
N PHE A 146 -15.40 3.28 -6.66
CA PHE A 146 -16.12 2.83 -5.47
C PHE A 146 -16.93 3.98 -4.87
N ALA A 147 -18.23 3.80 -4.74
CA ALA A 147 -19.13 4.77 -4.10
C ALA A 147 -19.77 4.15 -2.85
N SER A 148 -19.90 4.96 -1.80
CA SER A 148 -20.58 4.58 -0.58
C SER A 148 -21.46 5.72 -0.07
N PRO A 149 -22.74 5.47 0.23
CA PRO A 149 -23.65 6.51 0.74
C PRO A 149 -23.15 7.17 2.04
N VAL A 150 -22.45 6.42 2.89
CA VAL A 150 -21.92 6.94 4.17
C VAL A 150 -20.68 7.81 3.99
N LEU A 151 -20.06 7.77 2.81
CA LEU A 151 -18.87 8.57 2.47
C LEU A 151 -19.23 9.74 1.53
N ARG A 152 -20.52 9.88 1.18
CA ARG A 152 -21.01 10.95 0.31
C ARG A 152 -21.06 12.30 1.04
N ALA A 153 -20.95 13.39 0.26
CA ALA A 153 -21.04 14.77 0.73
C ALA A 153 -19.97 15.17 1.79
N ARG A 154 -18.83 14.48 1.77
CA ARG A 154 -17.66 14.80 2.60
C ARG A 154 -16.62 15.54 1.75
N ALA A 155 -15.67 16.22 2.41
CA ALA A 155 -14.65 17.03 1.74
C ALA A 155 -13.31 16.28 1.64
N PHE A 156 -13.34 15.05 1.11
CA PHE A 156 -12.13 14.26 0.95
C PHE A 156 -11.19 14.82 -0.11
N GLN A 157 -9.91 14.78 0.19
CA GLN A 157 -8.82 15.09 -0.73
C GLN A 157 -7.80 13.96 -0.69
N LEU A 158 -7.09 13.74 -1.81
CA LEU A 158 -5.95 12.84 -1.82
C LEU A 158 -4.92 13.31 -0.77
N HIS A 159 -4.37 12.38 0.00
CA HIS A 159 -3.43 12.70 1.05
C HIS A 159 -2.26 13.55 0.50
N PRO A 160 -1.84 14.64 1.17
CA PRO A 160 -0.83 15.58 0.64
C PRO A 160 0.46 14.91 0.19
N ILE A 161 0.92 13.90 0.90
CA ILE A 161 2.10 13.11 0.52
C ILE A 161 1.91 12.45 -0.84
N GLN A 162 0.73 11.85 -1.09
CA GLN A 162 0.45 11.24 -2.39
C GLN A 162 0.21 12.26 -3.50
N ALA A 163 -0.41 13.38 -3.18
CA ALA A 163 -0.61 14.49 -4.12
C ALA A 163 0.74 15.08 -4.61
N MET A 164 1.78 15.02 -3.78
CA MET A 164 3.14 15.49 -4.09
C MET A 164 4.11 14.36 -4.46
N SER A 165 3.65 13.10 -4.50
CA SER A 165 4.50 11.95 -4.79
C SER A 165 5.15 12.02 -6.17
N SER A 166 6.28 11.34 -6.34
CA SER A 166 6.86 11.10 -7.66
C SER A 166 6.12 10.02 -8.46
N ASP A 167 5.15 9.34 -7.86
CA ASP A 167 4.30 8.35 -8.52
C ASP A 167 3.09 9.03 -9.16
N GLU A 168 3.15 9.26 -10.47
CA GLU A 168 2.08 9.89 -11.24
C GLU A 168 0.80 9.04 -11.27
N VAL A 169 0.91 7.73 -11.05
CA VAL A 169 -0.26 6.84 -11.04
C VAL A 169 -1.15 7.14 -9.83
N VAL A 170 -0.58 7.22 -8.63
CA VAL A 170 -1.36 7.51 -7.43
C VAL A 170 -1.99 8.90 -7.45
N LYS A 171 -1.33 9.87 -8.08
CA LYS A 171 -1.86 11.25 -8.21
C LYS A 171 -3.15 11.33 -9.01
N SER A 172 -3.42 10.39 -9.91
CA SER A 172 -4.66 10.35 -10.68
C SER A 172 -5.86 9.86 -9.88
N SER A 173 -5.65 9.45 -8.62
CA SER A 173 -6.74 9.09 -7.72
C SER A 173 -7.60 10.31 -7.39
N SER A 174 -8.91 10.14 -7.39
CA SER A 174 -9.85 11.23 -7.18
C SER A 174 -11.04 10.85 -6.31
N TYR A 175 -11.69 11.87 -5.75
CA TYR A 175 -12.96 11.75 -5.05
C TYR A 175 -13.94 12.80 -5.56
N GLU A 176 -15.14 12.35 -5.86
CA GLU A 176 -16.25 13.19 -6.29
C GLU A 176 -17.26 13.36 -5.16
N THR A 177 -17.34 14.56 -4.61
CA THR A 177 -18.17 14.88 -3.42
C THR A 177 -19.66 14.64 -3.65
N SER A 178 -20.17 14.96 -4.84
CA SER A 178 -21.60 14.89 -5.14
C SER A 178 -22.12 13.45 -5.19
N THR A 179 -21.31 12.52 -5.63
CA THR A 179 -21.63 11.10 -5.76
C THR A 179 -21.11 10.27 -4.60
N GLY A 180 -20.07 10.75 -3.89
CA GLY A 180 -19.33 9.98 -2.90
C GLY A 180 -18.45 8.90 -3.53
N CYS A 181 -18.07 9.10 -4.80
CA CYS A 181 -17.31 8.14 -5.57
C CYS A 181 -15.81 8.40 -5.49
N PHE A 182 -15.06 7.37 -5.17
CA PHE A 182 -13.60 7.34 -5.25
C PHE A 182 -13.19 6.62 -6.52
N THR A 183 -12.26 7.20 -7.27
CA THR A 183 -11.62 6.54 -8.41
C THR A 183 -10.17 6.25 -8.07
N VAL A 184 -9.77 4.98 -8.16
CA VAL A 184 -8.44 4.50 -7.78
C VAL A 184 -7.81 3.72 -8.92
N PRO A 185 -6.63 4.11 -9.40
CA PRO A 185 -5.91 3.44 -10.48
C PRO A 185 -5.60 1.98 -10.20
N PRO A 186 -5.25 1.19 -11.25
CA PRO A 186 -4.88 -0.22 -11.07
C PRO A 186 -3.68 -0.38 -10.15
N ARG A 187 -3.70 -1.44 -9.32
CA ARG A 187 -2.59 -1.84 -8.44
C ARG A 187 -2.07 -0.71 -7.55
N THR A 188 -2.98 0.16 -7.10
CA THR A 188 -2.67 1.36 -6.34
C THR A 188 -3.34 1.32 -4.97
N THR A 189 -2.64 1.88 -3.98
CA THR A 189 -3.21 2.19 -2.68
C THR A 189 -3.34 3.70 -2.56
N SER A 190 -4.57 4.20 -2.44
CA SER A 190 -4.86 5.62 -2.31
C SER A 190 -5.40 5.95 -0.93
N VAL A 191 -4.91 7.04 -0.38
CA VAL A 191 -5.33 7.55 0.93
C VAL A 191 -6.00 8.90 0.73
N PHE A 192 -7.22 9.02 1.22
CA PHE A 192 -7.98 10.25 1.19
C PHE A 192 -8.20 10.75 2.62
N VAL A 193 -8.10 12.04 2.81
CA VAL A 193 -8.24 12.69 4.11
C VAL A 193 -9.28 13.77 4.07
N GLU A 194 -10.01 13.93 5.16
CA GLU A 194 -10.89 15.07 5.41
C GLU A 194 -10.29 15.86 6.56
N TYR A 195 -9.99 17.14 6.30
CA TYR A 195 -9.47 18.05 7.31
C TYR A 195 -10.57 18.48 8.30
N ARG A 196 -10.12 18.94 9.46
CA ARG A 196 -10.99 19.53 10.48
C ARG A 196 -11.41 20.96 10.16
#